data_ae50562499ebbc098adcc2159a0c882d
#
_entry.id   ae50562499ebbc098adcc2159a0c882d
#
_cell.length_a   1.000
_cell.length_b   1.000
_cell.length_c   1.000
_cell.angle_alpha   90.00
_cell.angle_beta   90.00
_cell.angle_gamma   90.00
#
_symmetry.space_group_name_H-M   'P 1'
#
loop_
_entity.id
_entity.type
_entity.pdbx_description
1 polymer ?
#
loop_
_entity_poly.entity_id
_entity_poly.type
_entity_poly.pdbx_seq_one_letter_code
_entity_poly.pdbx_strand_id
1 'polypeptide(L)'
;ATKEEAALLRHDRMAVDIAMFGRMLADQPTYNVEAACQVAHAFGVSETIVEDDFFTAVDDLRAASEDAGAGHLGETGFGSALFYTYICIDKDLLVNNLNGNEELANKTLRAFTEAA
;
A
#
# COMPACT_ATOMS: atom_id res chain seq x y z
N ALA A 1 1.68 -6.06 -24.90
CA ALA A 1 2.95 -5.37 -24.67
C ALA A 1 3.83 -5.46 -25.91
N THR A 2 4.36 -4.33 -26.37
CA THR A 2 5.30 -4.31 -27.50
C THR A 2 6.65 -4.92 -27.08
N LYS A 3 7.46 -5.38 -28.05
CA LYS A 3 8.82 -5.90 -27.73
C LYS A 3 9.69 -4.89 -26.96
N GLU A 4 9.44 -3.60 -27.11
CA GLU A 4 10.13 -2.53 -26.41
C GLU A 4 9.69 -2.42 -24.94
N GLU A 5 8.41 -2.59 -24.65
CA GLU A 5 7.88 -2.63 -23.27
C GLU A 5 8.40 -3.85 -22.51
N ALA A 6 8.50 -5.01 -23.18
CA ALA A 6 9.08 -6.22 -22.61
C ALA A 6 10.57 -6.06 -22.27
N ALA A 7 11.30 -5.26 -23.05
CA ALA A 7 12.71 -4.96 -22.79
C ALA A 7 12.94 -4.07 -21.56
N LEU A 8 11.92 -3.30 -21.14
CA LEU A 8 11.95 -2.52 -19.90
C LEU A 8 11.71 -3.40 -18.65
N LEU A 9 11.09 -4.57 -18.83
CA LEU A 9 10.89 -5.53 -17.77
C LEU A 9 12.20 -6.31 -17.56
N ARG A 10 12.99 -5.87 -16.59
CA ARG A 10 14.24 -6.56 -16.27
C ARG A 10 13.96 -7.89 -15.61
N HIS A 11 14.65 -8.94 -16.04
CA HIS A 11 14.76 -10.20 -15.30
C HIS A 11 15.60 -10.05 -14.03
N ASP A 12 16.37 -8.97 -13.92
CA ASP A 12 17.19 -8.70 -12.76
C ASP A 12 16.28 -8.34 -11.57
N ARG A 13 16.19 -9.29 -10.64
CA ARG A 13 15.31 -9.25 -9.48
C ARG A 13 15.93 -8.52 -8.29
N MET A 14 16.80 -7.54 -8.55
CA MET A 14 17.44 -6.77 -7.48
C MET A 14 16.56 -5.65 -6.89
N ALA A 15 15.30 -5.55 -7.34
CA ALA A 15 14.33 -4.62 -6.78
C ALA A 15 13.75 -5.20 -5.48
N VAL A 16 14.11 -4.58 -4.37
CA VAL A 16 13.75 -5.03 -3.02
C VAL A 16 12.25 -5.03 -2.77
N ASP A 17 11.54 -4.04 -3.28
CA ASP A 17 10.08 -3.92 -3.23
C ASP A 17 9.38 -5.08 -3.95
N ILE A 18 9.83 -5.43 -5.15
CA ILE A 18 9.31 -6.58 -5.91
C ILE A 18 9.65 -7.89 -5.20
N ALA A 19 10.85 -8.03 -4.64
CA ALA A 19 11.24 -9.24 -3.92
C ALA A 19 10.43 -9.45 -2.64
N MET A 20 10.05 -8.37 -1.95
CA MET A 20 9.23 -8.40 -0.74
C MET A 20 7.75 -8.62 -1.05
N PHE A 21 7.17 -7.79 -1.92
CA PHE A 21 5.72 -7.70 -2.08
C PHE A 21 5.20 -8.39 -3.35
N GLY A 22 6.10 -8.92 -4.16
CA GLY A 22 5.76 -9.64 -5.38
C GLY A 22 5.41 -8.72 -6.56
N ARG A 23 5.19 -9.36 -7.69
CA ARG A 23 4.71 -8.71 -8.92
C ARG A 23 3.91 -9.69 -9.73
N MET A 24 2.74 -9.28 -10.18
CA MET A 24 1.91 -10.06 -11.10
C MET A 24 1.68 -9.29 -12.40
N LEU A 25 2.01 -9.92 -13.52
CA LEU A 25 1.75 -9.44 -14.87
C LEU A 25 0.90 -10.49 -15.59
N ALA A 26 -0.35 -10.14 -15.89
CA ALA A 26 -1.30 -11.06 -16.52
C ALA A 26 -0.85 -11.49 -17.92
N ASP A 27 -0.31 -10.55 -18.71
CA ASP A 27 0.12 -10.80 -20.09
C ASP A 27 1.48 -11.48 -20.22
N GLN A 28 2.28 -11.48 -19.13
CA GLN A 28 3.64 -12.02 -19.14
C GLN A 28 3.97 -12.73 -17.82
N PRO A 29 3.41 -13.93 -17.60
CA PRO A 29 3.58 -14.66 -16.34
C PRO A 29 5.03 -15.00 -15.98
N THR A 30 5.93 -15.05 -16.98
CA THR A 30 7.37 -15.31 -16.76
C THR A 30 8.08 -14.26 -15.92
N TYR A 31 7.49 -13.07 -15.80
CA TYR A 31 8.00 -11.97 -14.96
C TYR A 31 7.32 -11.88 -13.60
N ASN A 32 6.43 -12.81 -13.29
CA ASN A 32 5.80 -12.86 -11.97
C ASN A 32 6.83 -13.21 -10.90
N VAL A 33 6.69 -12.56 -9.76
CA VAL A 33 7.50 -12.81 -8.57
C VAL A 33 6.54 -13.04 -7.41
N GLU A 34 6.70 -14.15 -6.72
CA GLU A 34 5.92 -14.47 -5.53
C GLU A 34 6.36 -13.59 -4.37
N ALA A 35 5.40 -13.05 -3.61
CA ALA A 35 5.67 -12.17 -2.48
C ALA A 35 6.28 -12.95 -1.31
N ALA A 36 7.44 -12.50 -0.83
CA ALA A 36 8.06 -13.03 0.38
C ALA A 36 7.41 -12.49 1.66
N CYS A 37 6.73 -11.35 1.57
CA CYS A 37 6.07 -10.70 2.70
C CYS A 37 4.55 -10.76 2.54
N GLN A 38 3.88 -11.19 3.61
CA GLN A 38 2.43 -11.21 3.70
C GLN A 38 1.99 -10.34 4.88
N VAL A 39 1.12 -9.38 4.59
CA VAL A 39 0.57 -8.46 5.58
C VAL A 39 -0.90 -8.77 5.75
N ALA A 40 -1.31 -9.18 6.94
CA ALA A 40 -2.70 -9.42 7.25
C ALA A 40 -3.45 -8.09 7.39
N HIS A 41 -4.77 -8.13 7.12
CA HIS A 41 -5.62 -7.00 7.43
C HIS A 41 -5.55 -6.68 8.93
N ALA A 42 -5.40 -5.40 9.26
CA ALA A 42 -5.53 -4.94 10.62
C ALA A 42 -6.99 -5.11 11.10
N PHE A 43 -7.19 -5.62 12.30
CA PHE A 43 -8.51 -5.73 12.89
C PHE A 43 -8.54 -5.14 14.30
N GLY A 44 -9.67 -4.50 14.63
CA GLY A 44 -9.87 -3.86 15.94
C GLY A 44 -9.96 -4.90 17.06
N VAL A 45 -9.26 -4.68 18.16
CA VAL A 45 -9.27 -5.52 19.35
C VAL A 45 -9.88 -4.79 20.55
N SER A 46 -10.36 -3.57 20.35
CA SER A 46 -11.11 -2.78 21.34
C SER A 46 -12.39 -2.24 20.71
N GLU A 47 -13.29 -1.74 21.55
CA GLU A 47 -14.45 -0.98 21.08
C GLU A 47 -13.97 0.22 20.25
N THR A 48 -14.65 0.41 19.11
CA THR A 48 -14.36 1.55 18.23
C THR A 48 -15.24 2.72 18.65
N ILE A 49 -14.60 3.84 18.96
CA ILE A 49 -15.28 5.11 19.19
C ILE A 49 -15.32 5.82 17.83
N VAL A 50 -16.53 6.16 17.39
CA VAL A 50 -16.72 6.92 16.16
C VAL A 50 -17.13 8.34 16.55
N GLU A 51 -16.41 9.32 16.02
CA GLU A 51 -16.73 10.74 16.14
C GLU A 51 -17.11 11.23 14.73
N ASP A 52 -18.28 11.88 14.65
CA ASP A 52 -18.78 12.43 13.40
C ASP A 52 -18.41 13.92 13.32
N ASP A 53 -17.81 14.32 12.21
CA ASP A 53 -17.46 15.70 11.91
C ASP A 53 -18.27 16.18 10.71
N PHE A 54 -19.05 17.24 10.92
CA PHE A 54 -19.80 17.89 9.87
C PHE A 54 -19.00 19.04 9.29
N PHE A 55 -18.86 19.06 7.98
CA PHE A 55 -18.24 20.18 7.31
C PHE A 55 -19.17 20.77 6.25
N THR A 56 -19.08 22.10 6.09
CA THR A 56 -19.77 22.85 5.06
C THR A 56 -18.75 23.57 4.19
N ALA A 57 -18.89 23.48 2.88
CA ALA A 57 -18.13 24.28 1.94
C ALA A 57 -19.03 25.36 1.33
N VAL A 58 -18.61 26.61 1.44
CA VAL A 58 -19.27 27.75 0.79
C VAL A 58 -18.44 28.11 -0.44
N ASP A 59 -19.07 28.25 -1.59
CA ASP A 59 -18.42 28.74 -2.80
C ASP A 59 -18.37 30.25 -2.80
N ASP A 60 -17.24 30.83 -2.45
CA ASP A 60 -17.00 32.27 -2.38
C ASP A 60 -17.07 32.94 -3.76
N LEU A 61 -17.06 32.17 -4.85
CA LEU A 61 -17.16 32.70 -6.21
C LEU A 61 -18.61 32.79 -6.73
N ARG A 62 -19.56 32.25 -5.96
CA ARG A 62 -20.99 32.40 -6.32
C ARG A 62 -21.47 33.84 -6.18
N ALA A 63 -22.07 34.33 -7.23
CA ALA A 63 -22.68 35.68 -7.21
C ALA A 63 -23.82 35.72 -6.17
N ALA A 64 -23.92 36.85 -5.44
CA ALA A 64 -24.92 37.08 -4.39
C ALA A 64 -26.39 36.97 -4.85
N SER A 65 -26.64 36.75 -6.13
CA SER A 65 -27.97 36.56 -6.73
C SER A 65 -28.39 35.11 -6.85
N GLU A 66 -27.45 34.16 -6.64
CA GLU A 66 -27.73 32.75 -6.60
C GLU A 66 -27.78 32.29 -5.14
N ASP A 67 -28.78 31.51 -4.81
CA ASP A 67 -29.09 31.01 -3.46
C ASP A 67 -27.83 30.78 -2.61
N ALA A 68 -27.64 31.61 -1.58
CA ALA A 68 -26.45 31.66 -0.74
C ALA A 68 -26.35 30.45 0.25
N GLY A 69 -26.95 29.33 -0.10
CA GLY A 69 -26.87 28.07 0.66
C GLY A 69 -25.49 27.48 0.60
N ALA A 70 -25.13 26.66 1.59
CA ALA A 70 -23.91 25.86 1.60
C ALA A 70 -23.84 25.03 0.31
N GLY A 71 -22.78 25.25 -0.49
CA GLY A 71 -22.60 24.56 -1.78
C GLY A 71 -22.37 23.07 -1.64
N HIS A 72 -21.90 22.66 -0.49
CA HIS A 72 -21.70 21.25 -0.15
C HIS A 72 -21.80 21.05 1.37
N LEU A 73 -22.61 20.07 1.77
CA LEU A 73 -22.68 19.57 3.13
C LEU A 73 -22.09 18.16 3.12
N GLY A 74 -21.12 17.91 3.97
CA GLY A 74 -20.51 16.59 4.10
C GLY A 74 -20.39 16.18 5.57
N GLU A 75 -20.34 14.90 5.78
CA GLU A 75 -20.08 14.25 7.06
C GLU A 75 -18.92 13.31 6.92
N THR A 76 -17.95 13.38 7.84
CA THR A 76 -16.81 12.48 7.89
C THR A 76 -16.73 11.85 9.26
N GLY A 77 -16.74 10.53 9.33
CA GLY A 77 -16.58 9.78 10.58
C GLY A 77 -15.11 9.43 10.82
N PHE A 78 -14.64 9.67 12.04
CA PHE A 78 -13.32 9.25 12.52
C PHE A 78 -13.48 8.10 13.50
N GLY A 79 -12.91 6.95 13.18
CA GLY A 79 -12.90 5.79 14.07
C GLY A 79 -11.57 5.69 14.82
N SER A 80 -11.62 5.57 16.13
CA SER A 80 -10.45 5.31 16.98
C SER A 80 -10.58 3.96 17.67
N ALA A 81 -9.58 3.10 17.50
CA ALA A 81 -9.52 1.79 18.14
C ALA A 81 -8.08 1.31 18.28
N LEU A 82 -7.89 0.29 19.13
CA LEU A 82 -6.65 -0.47 19.14
C LEU A 82 -6.72 -1.54 18.04
N PHE A 83 -5.71 -1.58 17.16
CA PHE A 83 -5.65 -2.51 16.05
C PHE A 83 -4.52 -3.52 16.25
N TYR A 84 -4.82 -4.76 15.91
CA TYR A 84 -3.83 -5.82 15.79
C TYR A 84 -3.47 -6.01 14.33
N THR A 85 -2.17 -6.00 14.03
CA THR A 85 -1.60 -6.32 12.73
C THR A 85 -0.66 -7.51 12.84
N TYR A 86 -0.63 -8.33 11.79
CA TYR A 86 0.26 -9.47 11.69
C TYR A 86 0.99 -9.44 10.35
N ILE A 87 2.32 -9.58 10.40
CA ILE A 87 3.18 -9.59 9.22
C ILE A 87 4.03 -10.86 9.27
N CYS A 88 4.07 -11.60 8.16
CA CYS A 88 4.89 -12.78 8.00
C CYS A 88 5.84 -12.60 6.83
N ILE A 89 7.12 -12.92 7.03
CA ILE A 89 8.13 -12.84 5.97
C ILE A 89 8.83 -14.19 5.85
N ASP A 90 8.78 -14.75 4.63
CA ASP A 90 9.59 -15.90 4.24
C ASP A 90 10.98 -15.41 3.81
N LYS A 91 11.95 -15.62 4.71
CA LYS A 91 13.33 -15.19 4.48
C LYS A 91 13.99 -15.94 3.33
N ASP A 92 13.71 -17.23 3.20
CA ASP A 92 14.35 -18.07 2.17
C ASP A 92 13.83 -17.67 0.78
N LEU A 93 12.53 -17.40 0.67
CA LEU A 93 11.93 -16.88 -0.54
C LEU A 93 12.47 -15.48 -0.88
N LEU A 94 12.64 -14.59 0.12
CA LEU A 94 13.24 -13.27 -0.09
C LEU A 94 14.66 -13.36 -0.65
N VAL A 95 15.50 -14.22 -0.07
CA VAL A 95 16.86 -14.46 -0.55
C VAL A 95 16.85 -14.99 -1.98
N ASN A 96 15.96 -15.93 -2.29
CA ASN A 96 15.79 -16.47 -3.64
C ASN A 96 15.33 -15.39 -4.64
N ASN A 97 14.37 -14.55 -4.27
CA ASN A 97 13.90 -13.44 -5.08
C ASN A 97 14.99 -12.39 -5.34
N LEU A 98 15.98 -12.28 -4.45
CA LEU A 98 17.15 -11.42 -4.57
C LEU A 98 18.37 -12.14 -5.18
N ASN A 99 18.15 -13.22 -5.94
CA ASN A 99 19.21 -13.99 -6.62
C ASN A 99 20.27 -14.53 -5.65
N GLY A 100 19.89 -14.92 -4.43
CA GLY A 100 20.80 -15.47 -3.43
C GLY A 100 21.59 -14.39 -2.64
N ASN A 101 21.23 -13.10 -2.78
CA ASN A 101 21.94 -12.03 -2.07
C ASN A 101 21.45 -11.91 -0.62
N GLU A 102 22.05 -12.69 0.28
CA GLU A 102 21.70 -12.69 1.71
C GLU A 102 21.98 -11.36 2.42
N GLU A 103 23.03 -10.65 2.00
CA GLU A 103 23.37 -9.36 2.60
C GLU A 103 22.26 -8.34 2.34
N LEU A 104 21.80 -8.27 1.08
CA LEU A 104 20.71 -7.38 0.70
C LEU A 104 19.40 -7.80 1.38
N ALA A 105 19.11 -9.09 1.48
CA ALA A 105 17.93 -9.60 2.18
C ALA A 105 17.94 -9.19 3.66
N ASN A 106 19.08 -9.32 4.35
CA ASN A 106 19.21 -8.92 5.75
C ASN A 106 19.07 -7.39 5.94
N LYS A 107 19.60 -6.59 5.02
CA LYS A 107 19.41 -5.12 5.02
C LYS A 107 17.93 -4.77 4.82
N THR A 108 17.27 -5.46 3.90
CA THR A 108 15.84 -5.29 3.63
C THR A 108 15.00 -5.57 4.86
N LEU A 109 15.24 -6.70 5.54
CA LEU A 109 14.52 -7.07 6.77
C LEU A 109 14.70 -6.04 7.88
N ARG A 110 15.92 -5.52 8.06
CA ARG A 110 16.17 -4.47 9.06
C ARG A 110 15.42 -3.19 8.72
N ALA A 111 15.54 -2.70 7.48
CA ALA A 111 14.85 -1.49 7.05
C ALA A 111 13.33 -1.63 7.18
N PHE A 112 12.79 -2.79 6.85
CA PHE A 112 11.36 -3.07 7.00
C PHE A 112 10.92 -3.06 8.47
N THR A 113 11.70 -3.68 9.37
CA THR A 113 11.40 -3.69 10.81
C THR A 113 11.48 -2.29 11.44
N GLU A 114 12.33 -1.41 10.91
CA GLU A 114 12.42 -0.01 11.37
C GLU A 114 11.28 0.87 10.83
N ALA A 115 10.68 0.48 9.71
CA ALA A 115 9.60 1.24 9.06
C ALA A 115 8.20 0.81 9.49
N ALA A 116 8.04 -0.41 9.99
CA ALA A 116 6.76 -0.96 10.45
C ALA A 116 6.48 -0.65 11.92
#